data_538a69a7b431921b9be67b1938fa8e47
#
_entry.id   538a69a7b431921b9be67b1938fa8e47
#
_cell.length_a   1.000
_cell.length_b   1.000
_cell.length_c   1.000
_cell.angle_alpha   90.00
_cell.angle_beta   90.00
_cell.angle_gamma   90.00
#
_symmetry.space_group_name_H-M   'P 1'
#
loop_
_entity.id
_entity.type
_entity.pdbx_description
1 polymer ?
#
loop_
_entity_poly.entity_id
_entity_poly.type
_entity_poly.pdbx_seq_one_letter_code
_entity_poly.pdbx_strand_id
1 'polypeptide(L)'
;MIINVKTRLKRTAGSLLLGLLCTVGLMSEMGHAQAAIPVYGYFVKNTYPHDPQAFTQGLLFKDGHLYESTGQNGQSSLRKVELTTGKVLQKSMLDKKVFGEGITDVGDEILGLTWISQTGYVFDQKTFKLKRSFSYQGEGWGLASDDKFVYMSDGTSAIRVLNPKTLAEVRRFEVKAEGRPIDRLNELEMVDGELFANVWGADVIA
;
A
#
# COMPACT_ATOMS: atom_id res chain seq x y z
N MET A 1 11.83 -4.89 -4.06
CA MET A 1 12.79 -4.32 -3.07
C MET A 1 12.17 -4.56 -1.70
N ILE A 2 12.70 -5.49 -0.91
CA ILE A 2 12.16 -5.75 0.43
C ILE A 2 12.84 -4.78 1.39
N ILE A 3 12.10 -3.84 1.93
CA ILE A 3 12.59 -2.84 2.90
C ILE A 3 12.30 -3.36 4.30
N ASN A 4 13.33 -3.55 5.11
CA ASN A 4 13.19 -3.92 6.51
C ASN A 4 13.51 -2.70 7.38
N VAL A 5 12.48 -2.05 7.90
CA VAL A 5 12.59 -0.85 8.74
C VAL A 5 12.52 -1.26 10.21
N LYS A 6 13.64 -1.30 10.89
CA LYS A 6 13.69 -1.38 12.37
C LYS A 6 14.77 -0.46 12.92
N THR A 7 14.35 0.61 13.60
CA THR A 7 15.06 1.12 14.78
C THR A 7 14.13 2.07 15.55
N ARG A 8 13.64 1.62 16.68
CA ARG A 8 12.87 2.43 17.63
C ARG A 8 13.83 2.97 18.70
N LEU A 9 14.04 4.28 18.76
CA LEU A 9 14.73 4.93 19.88
C LEU A 9 13.68 5.29 20.96
N LYS A 10 13.83 4.71 22.16
CA LYS A 10 13.04 5.10 23.33
C LYS A 10 13.65 6.35 23.97
N ARG A 11 12.86 7.38 24.16
CA ARG A 11 13.19 8.52 25.04
C ARG A 11 12.56 8.32 26.41
N THR A 12 13.39 8.37 27.44
CA THR A 12 13.01 8.33 28.85
C THR A 12 12.52 9.71 29.32
N ALA A 13 11.39 9.71 30.03
CA ALA A 13 10.85 10.89 30.71
C ALA A 13 11.53 11.08 32.08
N GLY A 14 12.04 12.26 32.35
CA GLY A 14 12.50 12.68 33.65
C GLY A 14 11.46 13.61 34.30
N SER A 15 10.98 13.22 35.47
CA SER A 15 10.08 14.05 36.33
C SER A 15 10.89 15.04 37.14
N LEU A 16 10.41 16.30 37.26
CA LEU A 16 10.75 17.17 38.37
C LEU A 16 9.52 17.91 38.85
N LEU A 17 9.41 17.98 40.17
CA LEU A 17 8.28 18.42 40.98
C LEU A 17 8.43 19.87 41.43
N LEU A 18 7.29 20.53 41.67
CA LEU A 18 6.95 21.57 42.66
C LEU A 18 7.26 23.04 42.36
N GLY A 19 6.20 23.85 42.46
CA GLY A 19 6.23 25.29 42.68
C GLY A 19 4.88 25.97 42.41
N LEU A 20 4.02 26.05 43.47
CA LEU A 20 2.72 26.72 43.44
C LEU A 20 2.92 28.22 43.62
N LEU A 21 2.56 29.06 42.64
CA LEU A 21 2.28 30.50 42.85
C LEU A 21 1.15 30.94 41.91
N CYS A 22 0.07 31.42 42.51
CA CYS A 22 -1.05 32.07 41.84
C CYS A 22 -0.64 33.38 41.17
N THR A 23 -0.85 33.50 39.84
CA THR A 23 -1.03 34.79 39.18
C THR A 23 -2.07 34.68 38.07
N VAL A 24 -2.94 35.68 38.08
CA VAL A 24 -4.09 35.90 37.22
C VAL A 24 -3.70 35.97 35.73
N GLY A 25 -4.42 35.23 34.93
CA GLY A 25 -4.87 35.54 33.56
C GLY A 25 -3.85 36.01 32.52
N LEU A 26 -3.23 35.09 31.86
CA LEU A 26 -2.97 35.14 30.39
C LEU A 26 -3.24 33.73 29.87
N MET A 27 -4.38 33.55 29.21
CA MET A 27 -4.57 32.36 28.36
C MET A 27 -3.60 32.49 27.19
N SER A 28 -2.37 32.04 27.39
CA SER A 28 -1.51 31.70 26.28
C SER A 28 -2.15 30.49 25.60
N GLU A 29 -2.66 30.67 24.37
CA GLU A 29 -2.94 29.57 23.49
C GLU A 29 -1.65 28.74 23.44
N MET A 30 -1.65 27.61 24.12
CA MET A 30 -0.65 26.58 23.91
C MET A 30 -0.88 26.05 22.50
N GLY A 31 -0.22 26.69 21.53
CA GLY A 31 -0.07 26.11 20.19
C GLY A 31 0.49 24.72 20.41
N HIS A 32 -0.30 23.70 20.11
CA HIS A 32 0.18 22.33 20.08
C HIS A 32 1.26 22.31 18.99
N ALA A 33 2.51 22.31 19.38
CA ALA A 33 3.60 22.04 18.47
C ALA A 33 3.35 20.64 17.90
N GLN A 34 2.87 20.58 16.69
CA GLN A 34 2.68 19.32 15.97
C GLN A 34 4.07 18.71 15.84
N ALA A 35 4.27 17.54 16.43
CA ALA A 35 5.54 16.84 16.33
C ALA A 35 5.89 16.65 14.85
N ALA A 36 7.12 17.01 14.47
CA ALA A 36 7.58 16.79 13.11
C ALA A 36 7.45 15.31 12.74
N ILE A 37 6.98 15.06 11.52
CA ILE A 37 6.84 13.70 11.02
C ILE A 37 8.24 13.10 10.91
N PRO A 38 8.49 11.89 11.44
CA PRO A 38 9.78 11.24 11.32
C PRO A 38 10.05 10.87 9.86
N VAL A 39 11.23 11.24 9.37
CA VAL A 39 11.72 10.84 8.05
C VAL A 39 12.81 9.81 8.22
N TYR A 40 12.69 8.68 7.53
CA TYR A 40 13.62 7.56 7.60
C TYR A 40 14.34 7.39 6.26
N GLY A 41 15.60 6.98 6.32
CA GLY A 41 16.33 6.47 5.16
C GLY A 41 16.20 4.95 5.05
N TYR A 42 16.67 4.39 3.95
CA TYR A 42 16.73 2.95 3.74
C TYR A 42 18.13 2.53 3.25
N PHE A 43 18.44 1.26 3.41
CA PHE A 43 19.56 0.61 2.74
C PHE A 43 19.14 -0.69 2.08
N VAL A 44 19.66 -0.96 0.89
CA VAL A 44 19.35 -2.17 0.13
C VAL A 44 20.12 -3.35 0.70
N LYS A 45 19.41 -4.35 1.22
CA LYS A 45 20.00 -5.61 1.70
C LYS A 45 20.32 -6.57 0.56
N ASN A 46 19.36 -6.77 -0.34
CA ASN A 46 19.46 -7.71 -1.45
C ASN A 46 18.84 -7.10 -2.69
N THR A 47 19.35 -7.50 -3.85
CA THR A 47 18.79 -7.19 -5.16
C THR A 47 18.55 -8.52 -5.89
N TYR A 48 17.40 -8.63 -6.53
CA TYR A 48 16.99 -9.83 -7.24
C TYR A 48 16.72 -9.53 -8.71
N PRO A 49 16.94 -10.50 -9.63
CA PRO A 49 16.60 -10.34 -11.03
C PRO A 49 15.09 -10.07 -11.20
N HIS A 50 14.78 -9.23 -12.18
CA HIS A 50 13.41 -8.90 -12.54
C HIS A 50 13.28 -8.77 -14.05
N ASP A 51 12.13 -9.10 -14.62
CA ASP A 51 11.83 -8.94 -16.04
C ASP A 51 11.77 -7.44 -16.40
N PRO A 52 12.73 -6.90 -17.17
CA PRO A 52 12.76 -5.47 -17.52
C PRO A 52 11.60 -5.03 -18.41
N GLN A 53 10.85 -5.98 -19.00
CA GLN A 53 9.66 -5.69 -19.81
C GLN A 53 8.36 -5.75 -18.99
N ALA A 54 8.44 -6.13 -17.71
CA ALA A 54 7.29 -6.09 -16.83
C ALA A 54 6.98 -4.64 -16.48
N PHE A 55 5.82 -4.18 -16.87
CA PHE A 55 5.29 -2.88 -16.42
C PHE A 55 4.59 -3.07 -15.09
N THR A 56 5.37 -3.25 -14.03
CA THR A 56 4.91 -3.60 -12.69
C THR A 56 4.02 -2.52 -12.09
N GLN A 57 2.86 -2.93 -11.59
CA GLN A 57 1.88 -2.06 -10.95
C GLN A 57 1.54 -2.51 -9.52
N GLY A 58 1.70 -3.77 -9.21
CA GLY A 58 1.55 -4.26 -7.85
C GLY A 58 2.48 -5.44 -7.59
N LEU A 59 2.97 -5.51 -6.35
CA LEU A 59 3.85 -6.56 -5.87
C LEU A 59 3.35 -7.09 -4.53
N LEU A 60 3.42 -8.40 -4.37
CA LEU A 60 3.09 -9.10 -3.13
C LEU A 60 4.10 -10.22 -2.91
N PHE A 61 4.76 -10.25 -1.75
CA PHE A 61 5.63 -11.36 -1.38
C PHE A 61 4.90 -12.32 -0.44
N LYS A 62 4.71 -13.56 -0.89
CA LYS A 62 4.04 -14.61 -0.12
C LYS A 62 4.65 -15.98 -0.38
N ASP A 63 4.84 -16.77 0.67
CA ASP A 63 5.30 -18.17 0.61
C ASP A 63 6.58 -18.35 -0.25
N GLY A 64 7.55 -17.43 -0.10
CA GLY A 64 8.84 -17.48 -0.80
C GLY A 64 8.78 -17.05 -2.27
N HIS A 65 7.64 -16.58 -2.76
CA HIS A 65 7.45 -16.15 -4.14
C HIS A 65 7.00 -14.69 -4.22
N LEU A 66 7.30 -14.05 -5.33
CA LEU A 66 6.74 -12.76 -5.67
C LEU A 66 5.51 -12.97 -6.56
N TYR A 67 4.39 -12.34 -6.19
CA TYR A 67 3.24 -12.18 -7.06
C TYR A 67 3.29 -10.77 -7.62
N GLU A 68 3.07 -10.64 -8.90
CA GLU A 68 3.21 -9.38 -9.62
C GLU A 68 2.02 -9.16 -10.53
N SER A 69 1.44 -7.97 -10.48
CA SER A 69 0.55 -7.49 -11.52
C SER A 69 1.29 -6.52 -12.44
N THR A 70 0.98 -6.63 -13.72
CA THR A 70 1.55 -5.73 -14.73
C THR A 70 0.46 -4.96 -15.45
N GLY A 71 0.76 -3.71 -15.81
CA GLY A 71 -0.08 -2.84 -16.59
C GLY A 71 0.06 -3.04 -18.10
N GLN A 72 -0.41 -2.06 -18.83
CA GLN A 72 -0.52 -1.93 -20.29
C GLN A 72 -1.64 -2.74 -20.94
N ASN A 73 -2.50 -2.04 -21.69
CA ASN A 73 -3.60 -2.66 -22.40
C ASN A 73 -3.11 -3.75 -23.35
N GLY A 74 -3.70 -4.93 -23.27
CA GLY A 74 -3.32 -6.10 -24.05
C GLY A 74 -2.09 -6.86 -23.54
N GLN A 75 -1.39 -6.33 -22.51
CA GLN A 75 -0.21 -6.95 -21.91
C GLN A 75 -0.35 -7.19 -20.40
N SER A 76 -1.39 -6.61 -19.78
CA SER A 76 -1.67 -6.74 -18.35
C SER A 76 -1.79 -8.20 -17.93
N SER A 77 -1.13 -8.55 -16.82
CA SER A 77 -1.09 -9.94 -16.35
C SER A 77 -0.92 -10.03 -14.84
N LEU A 78 -1.39 -11.12 -14.27
CA LEU A 78 -1.01 -11.61 -12.93
C LEU A 78 0.08 -12.67 -13.11
N ARG A 79 1.18 -12.55 -12.35
CA ARG A 79 2.34 -13.44 -12.42
C ARG A 79 2.70 -13.97 -11.05
N LYS A 80 3.22 -15.20 -11.01
CA LYS A 80 3.98 -15.76 -9.87
C LYS A 80 5.43 -15.89 -10.31
N VAL A 81 6.33 -15.28 -9.56
CA VAL A 81 7.73 -15.14 -9.92
C VAL A 81 8.62 -15.76 -8.84
N GLU A 82 9.61 -16.53 -9.24
CA GLU A 82 10.66 -17.00 -8.35
C GLU A 82 11.59 -15.85 -7.99
N LEU A 83 11.64 -15.51 -6.70
CA LEU A 83 12.32 -14.31 -6.23
C LEU A 83 13.81 -14.27 -6.62
N THR A 84 14.52 -15.39 -6.49
CA THR A 84 15.98 -15.44 -6.67
C THR A 84 16.43 -15.39 -8.11
N THR A 85 15.59 -15.83 -9.05
CA THR A 85 15.93 -15.92 -10.47
C THR A 85 15.16 -14.95 -11.36
N GLY A 86 14.05 -14.36 -10.86
CA GLY A 86 13.13 -13.57 -11.66
C GLY A 86 12.30 -14.37 -12.65
N LYS A 87 12.35 -15.72 -12.59
CA LYS A 87 11.63 -16.59 -13.50
C LYS A 87 10.14 -16.56 -13.23
N VAL A 88 9.34 -16.30 -14.27
CA VAL A 88 7.88 -16.39 -14.21
C VAL A 88 7.48 -17.87 -14.19
N LEU A 89 6.94 -18.33 -13.06
CA LEU A 89 6.49 -19.71 -12.83
C LEU A 89 5.06 -19.94 -13.30
N GLN A 90 4.23 -18.91 -13.20
CA GLN A 90 2.82 -18.94 -13.58
C GLN A 90 2.39 -17.56 -14.06
N LYS A 91 1.50 -17.49 -15.04
CA LYS A 91 0.99 -16.25 -15.61
C LYS A 91 -0.46 -16.41 -16.05
N SER A 92 -1.28 -15.40 -15.74
CA SER A 92 -2.63 -15.23 -16.28
C SER A 92 -2.75 -13.86 -16.92
N MET A 93 -3.23 -13.80 -18.16
CA MET A 93 -3.47 -12.52 -18.85
C MET A 93 -4.82 -11.95 -18.41
N LEU A 94 -4.88 -10.63 -18.25
CA LEU A 94 -6.13 -9.90 -18.06
C LEU A 94 -6.79 -9.65 -19.43
N ASP A 95 -8.04 -9.16 -19.42
CA ASP A 95 -8.70 -8.71 -20.63
C ASP A 95 -7.85 -7.63 -21.34
N LYS A 96 -7.80 -7.68 -22.67
CA LYS A 96 -6.97 -6.78 -23.48
C LYS A 96 -7.37 -5.31 -23.39
N LYS A 97 -8.59 -5.03 -22.92
CA LYS A 97 -9.14 -3.67 -22.79
C LYS A 97 -8.80 -3.00 -21.47
N VAL A 98 -8.27 -3.75 -20.50
CA VAL A 98 -7.97 -3.21 -19.18
C VAL A 98 -6.48 -2.98 -18.99
N PHE A 99 -6.17 -2.02 -18.14
CA PHE A 99 -4.83 -1.79 -17.61
C PHE A 99 -4.81 -2.31 -16.18
N GLY A 100 -4.02 -3.36 -15.90
CA GLY A 100 -3.88 -3.97 -14.59
C GLY A 100 -3.10 -3.06 -13.63
N GLU A 101 -3.51 -3.04 -12.37
CA GLU A 101 -2.97 -2.21 -11.31
C GLU A 101 -2.62 -3.04 -10.06
N GLY A 102 -2.63 -2.47 -8.88
CA GLY A 102 -2.24 -3.09 -7.63
C GLY A 102 -2.93 -4.41 -7.33
N ILE A 103 -2.24 -5.26 -6.58
CA ILE A 103 -2.75 -6.55 -6.10
C ILE A 103 -2.53 -6.71 -4.60
N THR A 104 -3.36 -7.55 -3.98
CA THR A 104 -3.14 -8.05 -2.61
C THR A 104 -3.74 -9.43 -2.46
N ASP A 105 -3.41 -10.15 -1.39
CA ASP A 105 -4.04 -11.42 -1.09
C ASP A 105 -5.08 -11.31 0.03
N VAL A 106 -6.10 -12.17 -0.04
CA VAL A 106 -7.08 -12.37 1.02
C VAL A 106 -7.35 -13.86 1.14
N GLY A 107 -6.80 -14.48 2.15
CA GLY A 107 -6.89 -15.94 2.32
C GLY A 107 -6.21 -16.70 1.20
N ASP A 108 -6.99 -17.41 0.39
CA ASP A 108 -6.54 -18.19 -0.77
C ASP A 108 -6.86 -17.49 -2.13
N GLU A 109 -7.20 -16.21 -2.08
CA GLU A 109 -7.53 -15.40 -3.24
C GLU A 109 -6.50 -14.28 -3.44
N ILE A 110 -6.28 -13.90 -4.70
CA ILE A 110 -5.57 -12.67 -5.07
C ILE A 110 -6.58 -11.71 -5.66
N LEU A 111 -6.66 -10.52 -5.07
CA LEU A 111 -7.42 -9.41 -5.60
C LEU A 111 -6.51 -8.57 -6.49
N GLY A 112 -7.06 -8.05 -7.59
CA GLY A 112 -6.35 -7.14 -8.48
C GLY A 112 -7.26 -6.03 -8.97
N LEU A 113 -6.71 -4.85 -9.13
CA LEU A 113 -7.40 -3.67 -9.65
C LEU A 113 -7.12 -3.46 -11.14
N THR A 114 -7.92 -2.58 -11.73
CA THR A 114 -7.66 -1.96 -13.03
C THR A 114 -7.68 -0.45 -12.88
N TRP A 115 -6.92 0.27 -13.70
CA TRP A 115 -6.80 1.72 -13.59
C TRP A 115 -8.15 2.44 -13.66
N ILE A 116 -8.72 2.60 -14.86
CA ILE A 116 -9.93 3.40 -15.12
C ILE A 116 -11.17 2.57 -15.43
N SER A 117 -11.02 1.25 -15.54
CA SER A 117 -12.14 0.38 -15.93
C SER A 117 -13.12 0.10 -14.79
N GLN A 118 -12.87 0.63 -13.58
CA GLN A 118 -13.71 0.49 -12.39
C GLN A 118 -14.06 -0.97 -12.06
N THR A 119 -13.18 -1.88 -12.46
CA THR A 119 -13.37 -3.33 -12.31
C THR A 119 -12.17 -3.92 -11.59
N GLY A 120 -12.42 -4.64 -10.51
CA GLY A 120 -11.44 -5.49 -9.86
C GLY A 120 -11.72 -6.95 -10.14
N TYR A 121 -10.68 -7.76 -10.06
CA TYR A 121 -10.70 -9.20 -10.27
C TYR A 121 -10.32 -9.94 -9.01
N VAL A 122 -10.90 -11.10 -8.82
CA VAL A 122 -10.56 -12.04 -7.75
C VAL A 122 -10.15 -13.35 -8.38
N PHE A 123 -8.90 -13.73 -8.18
CA PHE A 123 -8.31 -14.96 -8.69
C PHE A 123 -8.14 -15.99 -7.57
N ASP A 124 -8.24 -17.25 -7.91
CA ASP A 124 -7.72 -18.33 -7.07
C ASP A 124 -6.18 -18.26 -7.05
N GLN A 125 -5.59 -18.17 -5.87
CA GLN A 125 -4.15 -17.96 -5.69
C GLN A 125 -3.30 -19.10 -6.28
N LYS A 126 -3.78 -20.35 -6.24
CA LYS A 126 -3.03 -21.51 -6.72
C LYS A 126 -3.09 -21.68 -8.23
N THR A 127 -4.26 -21.47 -8.81
CA THR A 127 -4.51 -21.77 -10.22
C THR A 127 -4.53 -20.55 -11.12
N PHE A 128 -4.58 -19.33 -10.56
CA PHE A 128 -4.78 -18.06 -11.27
C PHE A 128 -6.06 -18.02 -12.12
N LYS A 129 -7.01 -18.90 -11.82
CA LYS A 129 -8.32 -18.84 -12.45
C LYS A 129 -9.14 -17.69 -11.85
N LEU A 130 -9.74 -16.91 -12.73
CA LEU A 130 -10.69 -15.88 -12.33
C LEU A 130 -11.90 -16.53 -11.64
N LYS A 131 -12.18 -16.15 -10.39
CA LYS A 131 -13.34 -16.62 -9.61
C LYS A 131 -14.54 -15.68 -9.76
N ARG A 132 -14.29 -14.38 -9.67
CA ARG A 132 -15.31 -13.33 -9.78
C ARG A 132 -14.67 -11.98 -10.06
N SER A 133 -15.48 -11.01 -10.39
CA SER A 133 -15.11 -9.59 -10.46
C SER A 133 -15.93 -8.78 -9.46
N PHE A 134 -15.46 -7.57 -9.16
CA PHE A 134 -16.16 -6.58 -8.36
C PHE A 134 -16.00 -5.21 -9.01
N SER A 135 -16.85 -4.26 -8.59
CA SER A 135 -16.82 -2.91 -9.14
C SER A 135 -16.53 -1.89 -8.04
N TYR A 136 -15.87 -0.80 -8.43
CA TYR A 136 -15.63 0.36 -7.59
C TYR A 136 -15.78 1.64 -8.41
N GLN A 137 -15.90 2.78 -7.76
CA GLN A 137 -16.00 4.08 -8.44
C GLN A 137 -14.63 4.74 -8.53
N GLY A 138 -14.38 5.46 -9.64
CA GLY A 138 -13.12 6.18 -9.88
C GLY A 138 -11.99 5.27 -10.36
N GLU A 139 -10.78 5.65 -10.06
CA GLU A 139 -9.59 4.90 -10.43
C GLU A 139 -9.22 3.86 -9.36
N GLY A 140 -8.46 2.84 -9.75
CA GLY A 140 -7.86 1.88 -8.83
C GLY A 140 -6.36 1.84 -9.08
N TRP A 141 -5.55 2.03 -8.01
CA TRP A 141 -4.10 2.09 -8.11
C TRP A 141 -3.44 0.98 -7.29
N GLY A 142 -3.30 1.11 -6.00
CA GLY A 142 -2.66 0.13 -5.13
C GLY A 142 -3.65 -0.64 -4.25
N LEU A 143 -3.25 -1.83 -3.83
CA LEU A 143 -3.94 -2.65 -2.84
C LEU A 143 -2.97 -3.17 -1.79
N ALA A 144 -3.40 -3.17 -0.53
CA ALA A 144 -2.80 -3.94 0.55
C ALA A 144 -3.89 -4.57 1.41
N SER A 145 -3.55 -5.55 2.21
CA SER A 145 -4.49 -6.18 3.14
C SER A 145 -3.85 -6.44 4.50
N ASP A 146 -4.69 -6.49 5.51
CA ASP A 146 -4.39 -7.05 6.82
C ASP A 146 -5.42 -8.14 7.15
N ASP A 147 -5.39 -8.67 8.37
CA ASP A 147 -6.33 -9.70 8.82
C ASP A 147 -7.79 -9.24 8.82
N LYS A 148 -8.07 -7.94 8.71
CA LYS A 148 -9.40 -7.34 8.92
C LYS A 148 -9.95 -6.64 7.69
N PHE A 149 -9.09 -5.99 6.91
CA PHE A 149 -9.49 -5.09 5.84
C PHE A 149 -8.59 -5.20 4.61
N VAL A 150 -9.12 -4.73 3.50
CA VAL A 150 -8.36 -4.42 2.29
C VAL A 150 -8.28 -2.90 2.17
N TYR A 151 -7.10 -2.40 1.87
CA TYR A 151 -6.80 -0.97 1.66
C TYR A 151 -6.59 -0.72 0.18
N MET A 152 -7.17 0.35 -0.33
CA MET A 152 -7.13 0.70 -1.74
C MET A 152 -6.78 2.17 -1.93
N SER A 153 -5.79 2.45 -2.74
CA SER A 153 -5.47 3.79 -3.22
C SER A 153 -6.11 4.06 -4.58
N ASP A 154 -6.27 5.33 -4.92
CA ASP A 154 -6.87 5.79 -6.17
C ASP A 154 -6.19 7.03 -6.75
N GLY A 155 -4.95 7.29 -6.36
CA GLY A 155 -4.17 8.45 -6.77
C GLY A 155 -4.51 9.75 -6.03
N THR A 156 -5.48 9.74 -5.14
CA THR A 156 -5.76 10.84 -4.20
C THR A 156 -5.01 10.65 -2.89
N SER A 157 -5.18 11.57 -1.95
CA SER A 157 -4.70 11.44 -0.57
C SER A 157 -5.57 10.50 0.29
N ALA A 158 -6.68 9.99 -0.24
CA ALA A 158 -7.59 9.12 0.48
C ALA A 158 -7.25 7.65 0.28
N ILE A 159 -7.18 6.90 1.38
CA ILE A 159 -7.15 5.43 1.37
C ILE A 159 -8.55 4.92 1.68
N ARG A 160 -9.09 4.11 0.79
CA ARG A 160 -10.37 3.40 0.98
C ARG A 160 -10.14 2.12 1.75
N VAL A 161 -10.99 1.85 2.71
CA VAL A 161 -10.96 0.62 3.51
C VAL A 161 -12.15 -0.25 3.10
N LEU A 162 -11.86 -1.42 2.57
CA LEU A 162 -12.85 -2.33 2.03
C LEU A 162 -13.06 -3.53 2.97
N ASN A 163 -14.28 -4.04 3.01
CA ASN A 163 -14.56 -5.31 3.66
C ASN A 163 -13.95 -6.45 2.83
N PRO A 164 -13.14 -7.35 3.39
CA PRO A 164 -12.41 -8.37 2.62
C PRO A 164 -13.33 -9.43 1.96
N LYS A 165 -14.55 -9.63 2.47
CA LYS A 165 -15.50 -10.61 1.93
C LYS A 165 -16.36 -10.03 0.81
N THR A 166 -16.88 -8.81 1.02
CA THR A 166 -17.81 -8.16 0.10
C THR A 166 -17.14 -7.21 -0.87
N LEU A 167 -15.92 -6.76 -0.55
CA LEU A 167 -15.14 -5.73 -1.26
C LEU A 167 -15.84 -4.38 -1.35
N ALA A 168 -16.91 -4.19 -0.55
CA ALA A 168 -17.57 -2.90 -0.38
C ALA A 168 -16.73 -1.98 0.50
N GLU A 169 -16.66 -0.70 0.13
CA GLU A 169 -16.03 0.33 0.96
C GLU A 169 -16.82 0.50 2.26
N VAL A 170 -16.12 0.39 3.40
CA VAL A 170 -16.71 0.59 4.74
C VAL A 170 -16.37 1.94 5.33
N ARG A 171 -15.22 2.50 4.95
CA ARG A 171 -14.77 3.84 5.32
C ARG A 171 -13.59 4.26 4.44
N ARG A 172 -13.17 5.51 4.58
CA ARG A 172 -11.89 6.01 4.06
C ARG A 172 -11.24 6.96 5.07
N PHE A 173 -9.96 7.19 4.91
CA PHE A 173 -9.23 8.19 5.67
C PHE A 173 -8.26 8.93 4.75
N GLU A 174 -7.93 10.15 5.12
CA GLU A 174 -7.01 11.00 4.38
C GLU A 174 -5.59 10.91 4.98
N VAL A 175 -4.60 10.70 4.12
CA VAL A 175 -3.18 10.69 4.50
C VAL A 175 -2.64 12.11 4.46
N LYS A 176 -1.99 12.54 5.54
CA LYS A 176 -1.47 13.90 5.69
C LYS A 176 -0.05 13.89 6.25
N ALA A 177 0.76 14.82 5.76
CA ALA A 177 2.03 15.21 6.36
C ALA A 177 1.94 16.66 6.83
N GLU A 178 2.20 16.92 8.12
CA GLU A 178 2.13 18.27 8.71
C GLU A 178 0.80 19.00 8.40
N GLY A 179 -0.31 18.26 8.44
CA GLY A 179 -1.65 18.77 8.16
C GLY A 179 -1.98 18.95 6.67
N ARG A 180 -1.07 18.69 5.75
CA ARG A 180 -1.29 18.78 4.30
C ARG A 180 -1.55 17.40 3.69
N PRO A 181 -2.57 17.24 2.82
CA PRO A 181 -2.81 16.00 2.11
C PRO A 181 -1.59 15.54 1.30
N ILE A 182 -1.34 14.24 1.28
CA ILE A 182 -0.34 13.61 0.40
C ILE A 182 -1.10 12.93 -0.74
N ASP A 183 -1.16 13.59 -1.89
CA ASP A 183 -1.78 13.04 -3.09
C ASP A 183 -0.85 12.05 -3.81
N ARG A 184 -1.41 11.36 -4.81
CA ARG A 184 -0.74 10.39 -5.67
C ARG A 184 -0.25 9.16 -4.93
N LEU A 185 -0.97 8.76 -3.87
CA LEU A 185 -0.73 7.47 -3.23
C LEU A 185 -1.00 6.36 -4.25
N ASN A 186 0.00 5.52 -4.45
CA ASN A 186 -0.03 4.49 -5.49
C ASN A 186 0.04 3.10 -4.88
N GLU A 187 1.01 2.29 -5.27
CA GLU A 187 1.18 0.94 -4.77
C GLU A 187 1.28 0.92 -3.24
N LEU A 188 0.62 -0.04 -2.62
CA LEU A 188 0.47 -0.16 -1.18
C LEU A 188 1.09 -1.45 -0.66
N GLU A 189 1.67 -1.38 0.54
CA GLU A 189 2.18 -2.56 1.24
C GLU A 189 1.87 -2.47 2.74
N MET A 190 1.44 -3.58 3.34
CA MET A 190 1.23 -3.68 4.79
C MET A 190 2.44 -4.35 5.44
N VAL A 191 3.16 -3.63 6.27
CA VAL A 191 4.37 -4.11 6.93
C VAL A 191 4.28 -3.88 8.44
N ASP A 192 4.29 -4.93 9.23
CA ASP A 192 4.26 -4.88 10.71
C ASP A 192 3.09 -4.03 11.25
N GLY A 193 1.94 -3.99 10.55
CA GLY A 193 0.75 -3.23 10.93
C GLY A 193 0.77 -1.75 10.52
N GLU A 194 1.76 -1.32 9.75
CA GLU A 194 1.86 0.01 9.15
C GLU A 194 1.62 -0.08 7.64
N LEU A 195 0.83 0.84 7.10
CA LEU A 195 0.56 0.91 5.67
C LEU A 195 1.57 1.83 5.00
N PHE A 196 2.30 1.30 4.05
CA PHE A 196 3.24 2.04 3.21
C PHE A 196 2.63 2.31 1.85
N ALA A 197 2.88 3.48 1.30
CA ALA A 197 2.39 3.87 -0.02
C ALA A 197 3.49 4.54 -0.84
N ASN A 198 3.68 4.09 -2.07
CA ASN A 198 4.47 4.84 -3.03
C ASN A 198 3.76 6.16 -3.36
N VAL A 199 4.49 7.26 -3.44
CA VAL A 199 3.98 8.54 -3.96
C VAL A 199 4.37 8.65 -5.43
N TRP A 200 3.40 8.47 -6.33
CA TRP A 200 3.67 8.47 -7.77
C TRP A 200 4.31 9.79 -8.26
N GLY A 201 5.41 9.66 -8.99
CA GLY A 201 6.18 10.79 -9.51
C GLY A 201 7.13 11.42 -8.48
N ALA A 202 7.34 10.78 -7.32
CA ALA A 202 8.32 11.19 -6.32
C ALA A 202 9.10 9.98 -5.78
N ASP A 203 10.37 10.19 -5.37
CA ASP A 203 11.19 9.15 -4.76
C ASP A 203 10.92 9.07 -3.24
N VAL A 204 9.65 8.94 -2.87
CA VAL A 204 9.19 8.90 -1.47
C VAL A 204 8.19 7.77 -1.28
N ILE A 205 8.23 7.18 -0.09
CA ILE A 205 7.21 6.27 0.44
C ILE A 205 6.60 6.98 1.65
N ALA A 206 5.27 7.10 1.66
CA ALA A 206 4.48 7.66 2.75
C ALA A 206 3.98 6.57 3.69
#